data_ac0e5ed6a98a215849213c653d930633
#
_entry.id   ac0e5ed6a98a215849213c653d930633
#
_cell.length_a   1.000
_cell.length_b   1.000
_cell.length_c   1.000
_cell.angle_alpha   90.00
_cell.angle_beta   90.00
_cell.angle_gamma   90.00
#
_symmetry.space_group_name_H-M   'P 1'
#
loop_
_entity.id
_entity.type
_entity.pdbx_description
1 polymer ?
#
loop_
_entity_poly.entity_id
_entity_poly.type
_entity_poly.pdbx_seq_one_letter_code
_entity_poly.pdbx_strand_id
1 'polypeptide(L)'
;ARGSKVFVDEQAPDVPFHTAVIFDLIGHDLPVPGLGQAIGLMGAESHIDWLEVVEAARESAGSLKPLSIPNRIMPDMSDHHAFRLAETPFLFMTCGANPATYHQPTDTPDLLNPARLVETVDLAERLIREADTHPFGPLEEHDTTEFDGRNALRAAGPARVLLGGSPAVAARAVYGLASQLY
;
A
#
# COMPACT_ATOMS: atom_id res chain seq x y z
N ALA A 1 -11.46 -9.49 -7.57
CA ALA A 1 -10.24 -10.27 -7.82
C ALA A 1 -10.38 -11.46 -8.77
N ARG A 2 -11.56 -11.68 -9.42
CA ARG A 2 -11.72 -12.81 -10.36
C ARG A 2 -10.93 -12.59 -11.66
N GLY A 3 -10.87 -11.34 -12.15
CA GLY A 3 -10.14 -10.99 -13.36
C GLY A 3 -8.64 -11.19 -13.24
N SER A 4 -8.04 -10.74 -12.12
CA SER A 4 -6.63 -10.94 -11.83
C SER A 4 -6.24 -12.41 -11.73
N LYS A 5 -7.11 -13.25 -11.14
CA LYS A 5 -6.89 -14.68 -11.08
C LYS A 5 -6.88 -15.31 -12.49
N VAL A 6 -7.87 -14.98 -13.34
CA VAL A 6 -7.90 -15.44 -14.73
C VAL A 6 -6.66 -14.95 -15.49
N PHE A 7 -6.24 -13.72 -15.27
CA PHE A 7 -5.04 -13.18 -15.91
C PHE A 7 -3.80 -13.99 -15.56
N VAL A 8 -3.56 -14.21 -14.26
CA VAL A 8 -2.37 -14.92 -13.77
C VAL A 8 -2.41 -16.40 -14.20
N ASP A 9 -3.54 -17.10 -14.02
CA ASP A 9 -3.61 -18.54 -14.19
C ASP A 9 -3.77 -18.95 -15.68
N GLU A 10 -4.46 -18.15 -16.49
CA GLU A 10 -4.90 -18.58 -17.84
C GLU A 10 -4.28 -17.73 -18.96
N GLN A 11 -4.08 -16.42 -18.74
CA GLN A 11 -3.58 -15.53 -19.79
C GLN A 11 -2.07 -15.33 -19.75
N ALA A 12 -1.46 -15.45 -18.59
CA ALA A 12 -0.02 -15.27 -18.40
C ALA A 12 0.62 -16.37 -17.53
N PRO A 13 0.27 -17.67 -17.71
CA PRO A 13 0.72 -18.74 -16.82
C PRO A 13 2.23 -18.97 -16.86
N ASP A 14 2.88 -18.63 -17.98
CA ASP A 14 4.31 -18.85 -18.19
C ASP A 14 5.13 -17.54 -18.09
N VAL A 15 4.51 -16.43 -17.70
CA VAL A 15 5.20 -15.15 -17.55
C VAL A 15 5.76 -15.04 -16.13
N PRO A 16 7.09 -15.00 -15.98
CA PRO A 16 7.66 -14.69 -14.68
C PRO A 16 7.45 -13.21 -14.38
N PHE A 17 6.48 -12.90 -13.52
CA PHE A 17 6.28 -11.52 -13.07
C PHE A 17 7.45 -11.12 -12.17
N HIS A 18 8.07 -9.99 -12.49
CA HIS A 18 9.11 -9.40 -11.67
C HIS A 18 8.53 -8.97 -10.32
N THR A 19 7.44 -8.21 -10.37
CA THR A 19 6.65 -7.80 -9.21
C THR A 19 5.29 -7.28 -9.69
N ALA A 20 4.38 -7.01 -8.76
CA ALA A 20 3.06 -6.45 -9.07
C ALA A 20 2.78 -5.21 -8.24
N VAL A 21 2.33 -4.12 -8.88
CA VAL A 21 1.81 -2.93 -8.20
C VAL A 21 0.31 -2.84 -8.46
N ILE A 22 -0.47 -2.87 -7.40
CA ILE A 22 -1.94 -2.93 -7.45
C ILE A 22 -2.52 -1.64 -6.87
N PHE A 23 -3.59 -1.13 -7.49
CA PHE A 23 -4.32 0.04 -7.03
C PHE A 23 -5.75 -0.35 -6.71
N ASP A 24 -6.19 0.01 -5.53
CA ASP A 24 -7.59 -0.13 -5.15
C ASP A 24 -7.97 0.95 -4.12
N LEU A 25 -9.18 1.49 -4.21
CA LEU A 25 -9.67 2.52 -3.30
C LEU A 25 -8.74 3.74 -3.20
N ILE A 26 -8.29 4.25 -4.34
CA ILE A 26 -7.41 5.42 -4.42
C ILE A 26 -8.18 6.70 -4.78
N GLY A 27 -7.57 7.86 -4.53
CA GLY A 27 -8.10 9.16 -4.98
C GLY A 27 -8.96 9.90 -3.98
N HIS A 28 -9.08 9.42 -2.75
CA HIS A 28 -9.68 10.16 -1.64
C HIS A 28 -8.72 10.27 -0.46
N ASP A 29 -9.04 11.13 0.49
CA ASP A 29 -8.26 11.25 1.71
C ASP A 29 -8.51 10.05 2.64
N LEU A 30 -7.45 9.53 3.28
CA LEU A 30 -7.62 8.50 4.29
C LEU A 30 -8.55 9.03 5.40
N PRO A 31 -9.65 8.33 5.73
CA PRO A 31 -10.64 8.84 6.68
C PRO A 31 -10.17 8.73 8.14
N VAL A 32 -8.93 9.10 8.40
CA VAL A 32 -8.30 9.09 9.73
C VAL A 32 -7.78 10.50 10.05
N PRO A 33 -8.23 11.13 11.14
CA PRO A 33 -7.78 12.46 11.52
C PRO A 33 -6.24 12.55 11.60
N GLY A 34 -5.66 13.54 10.90
CA GLY A 34 -4.21 13.75 10.84
C GLY A 34 -3.45 12.86 9.84
N LEU A 35 -4.11 11.90 9.22
CA LEU A 35 -3.55 11.02 8.19
C LEU A 35 -4.21 11.19 6.81
N GLY A 36 -4.96 12.26 6.57
CA GLY A 36 -5.64 12.48 5.30
C GLY A 36 -4.73 12.39 4.07
N GLN A 37 -3.48 12.82 4.19
CA GLN A 37 -2.48 12.71 3.12
C GLN A 37 -1.76 11.34 3.08
N ALA A 38 -2.06 10.42 3.98
CA ALA A 38 -1.44 9.11 3.94
C ALA A 38 -1.99 8.27 2.78
N ILE A 39 -1.13 7.43 2.23
CA ILE A 39 -1.48 6.35 1.32
C ILE A 39 -0.90 5.06 1.87
N GLY A 40 -1.74 4.06 2.05
CA GLY A 40 -1.33 2.73 2.50
C GLY A 40 -0.55 2.02 1.40
N LEU A 41 0.58 1.45 1.76
CA LEU A 41 1.38 0.56 0.94
C LEU A 41 1.43 -0.79 1.66
N MET A 42 0.65 -1.77 1.17
CA MET A 42 0.55 -3.09 1.76
C MET A 42 1.32 -4.11 0.93
N GLY A 43 1.91 -5.09 1.57
CA GLY A 43 2.68 -6.13 0.88
C GLY A 43 4.18 -5.85 0.75
N ALA A 44 4.70 -4.78 1.35
CA ALA A 44 6.14 -4.53 1.36
C ALA A 44 6.94 -5.66 2.04
N GLU A 45 6.29 -6.42 2.94
CA GLU A 45 6.87 -7.62 3.53
C GLU A 45 7.03 -8.78 2.55
N SER A 46 6.42 -8.74 1.38
CA SER A 46 6.46 -9.82 0.38
C SER A 46 7.84 -10.01 -0.28
N HIS A 47 8.72 -9.02 -0.16
CA HIS A 47 10.12 -9.12 -0.58
C HIS A 47 10.95 -8.01 0.06
N ILE A 48 12.19 -8.32 0.43
CA ILE A 48 13.07 -7.37 1.14
C ILE A 48 13.36 -6.11 0.31
N ASP A 49 13.47 -6.23 -1.00
CA ASP A 49 13.77 -5.11 -1.91
C ASP A 49 12.69 -4.02 -1.88
N TRP A 50 11.45 -4.37 -1.53
CA TRP A 50 10.39 -3.37 -1.35
C TRP A 50 10.74 -2.30 -0.32
N LEU A 51 11.54 -2.63 0.70
CA LEU A 51 11.91 -1.67 1.74
C LEU A 51 12.77 -0.53 1.16
N GLU A 52 13.72 -0.86 0.29
CA GLU A 52 14.57 0.12 -0.38
C GLU A 52 13.79 0.90 -1.44
N VAL A 53 12.98 0.21 -2.25
CA VAL A 53 12.12 0.82 -3.27
C VAL A 53 11.15 1.84 -2.66
N VAL A 54 10.47 1.47 -1.58
CA VAL A 54 9.53 2.38 -0.90
C VAL A 54 10.25 3.56 -0.27
N GLU A 55 11.44 3.36 0.31
CA GLU A 55 12.21 4.46 0.91
C GLU A 55 12.70 5.44 -0.15
N ALA A 56 13.21 4.95 -1.29
CA ALA A 56 13.64 5.79 -2.41
C ALA A 56 12.48 6.58 -3.03
N ALA A 57 11.35 5.92 -3.28
CA ALA A 57 10.17 6.58 -3.84
C ALA A 57 9.57 7.64 -2.88
N ARG A 58 9.70 7.43 -1.56
CA ARG A 58 9.24 8.36 -0.54
C ARG A 58 9.86 9.74 -0.65
N GLU A 59 11.14 9.84 -0.94
CA GLU A 59 11.86 11.11 -1.06
C GLU A 59 11.22 12.04 -2.11
N SER A 60 10.51 11.45 -3.06
CA SER A 60 9.85 12.15 -4.16
C SER A 60 8.31 12.16 -4.07
N ALA A 61 7.72 11.71 -2.97
CA ALA A 61 6.27 11.49 -2.86
C ALA A 61 5.41 12.78 -2.85
N GLY A 62 6.03 13.96 -2.91
CA GLY A 62 5.29 15.24 -2.87
C GLY A 62 4.57 15.44 -1.54
N SER A 63 3.26 15.70 -1.59
CA SER A 63 2.44 15.85 -0.38
C SER A 63 1.99 14.51 0.21
N LEU A 64 2.07 13.41 -0.55
CA LEU A 64 1.70 12.08 -0.08
C LEU A 64 2.62 11.60 1.04
N LYS A 65 2.03 10.87 1.96
CA LYS A 65 2.72 10.24 3.08
C LYS A 65 2.57 8.72 2.97
N PRO A 66 3.48 8.05 2.26
CA PRO A 66 3.46 6.59 2.16
C PRO A 66 3.55 5.96 3.56
N LEU A 67 2.59 5.09 3.85
CA LEU A 67 2.43 4.40 5.13
C LEU A 67 2.46 2.89 4.86
N SER A 68 3.57 2.24 5.19
CA SER A 68 3.67 0.80 5.04
C SER A 68 2.82 0.09 6.11
N ILE A 69 2.05 -0.89 5.66
CA ILE A 69 1.14 -1.70 6.47
C ILE A 69 1.25 -3.14 5.97
N PRO A 70 1.41 -4.14 6.85
CA PRO A 70 1.51 -5.52 6.40
C PRO A 70 0.19 -6.04 5.82
N ASN A 71 0.27 -6.83 4.77
CA ASN A 71 -0.88 -7.39 4.06
C ASN A 71 -1.83 -8.19 4.96
N ARG A 72 -1.30 -8.85 6.00
CA ARG A 72 -2.13 -9.60 6.95
C ARG A 72 -3.22 -8.78 7.66
N ILE A 73 -3.13 -7.45 7.61
CA ILE A 73 -4.15 -6.53 8.17
C ILE A 73 -5.39 -6.48 7.29
N MET A 74 -5.23 -6.67 5.98
CA MET A 74 -6.33 -6.69 5.02
C MET A 74 -6.54 -8.12 4.50
N PRO A 75 -7.79 -8.61 4.46
CA PRO A 75 -8.09 -9.88 3.81
C PRO A 75 -7.73 -9.89 2.32
N ASP A 76 -7.51 -11.08 1.77
CA ASP A 76 -7.22 -11.32 0.35
C ASP A 76 -8.46 -11.03 -0.55
N MET A 77 -8.97 -9.81 -0.52
CA MET A 77 -10.21 -9.41 -1.22
C MET A 77 -10.00 -8.64 -2.52
N SER A 78 -8.75 -8.26 -2.84
CA SER A 78 -8.41 -7.52 -4.04
C SER A 78 -7.43 -8.29 -4.96
N ASP A 79 -6.98 -7.65 -6.02
CA ASP A 79 -6.19 -8.27 -7.09
C ASP A 79 -4.81 -8.77 -6.63
N HIS A 80 -4.24 -8.21 -5.56
CA HIS A 80 -2.98 -8.68 -4.98
C HIS A 80 -3.01 -10.17 -4.59
N HIS A 81 -4.18 -10.70 -4.24
CA HIS A 81 -4.32 -12.10 -3.87
C HIS A 81 -3.88 -13.08 -4.97
N ALA A 82 -4.19 -12.76 -6.25
CA ALA A 82 -3.78 -13.61 -7.37
C ALA A 82 -2.25 -13.67 -7.52
N PHE A 83 -1.59 -12.52 -7.39
CA PHE A 83 -0.12 -12.44 -7.46
C PHE A 83 0.54 -13.10 -6.26
N ARG A 84 -0.01 -12.92 -5.06
CA ARG A 84 0.47 -13.62 -3.85
C ARG A 84 0.41 -15.14 -4.01
N LEU A 85 -0.68 -15.68 -4.56
CA LEU A 85 -0.80 -17.11 -4.83
C LEU A 85 0.17 -17.61 -5.92
N ALA A 86 0.57 -16.74 -6.82
CA ALA A 86 1.60 -17.01 -7.83
C ALA A 86 3.03 -16.75 -7.33
N GLU A 87 3.21 -16.61 -6.02
CA GLU A 87 4.52 -16.34 -5.38
C GLU A 87 5.23 -15.10 -5.95
N THR A 88 4.47 -14.13 -6.47
CA THR A 88 4.98 -12.88 -7.00
C THR A 88 4.99 -11.83 -5.91
N PRO A 89 6.12 -11.16 -5.62
CA PRO A 89 6.17 -10.01 -4.73
C PRO A 89 5.22 -8.91 -5.22
N PHE A 90 4.56 -8.22 -4.29
CA PHE A 90 3.57 -7.23 -4.67
C PHE A 90 3.58 -6.02 -3.72
N LEU A 91 3.07 -4.91 -4.25
CA LEU A 91 2.75 -3.73 -3.46
C LEU A 91 1.34 -3.27 -3.80
N PHE A 92 0.47 -3.22 -2.79
CA PHE A 92 -0.91 -2.79 -2.91
C PHE A 92 -1.07 -1.39 -2.36
N MET A 93 -1.48 -0.45 -3.21
CA MET A 93 -1.64 0.97 -2.90
C MET A 93 -3.12 1.28 -2.64
N THR A 94 -3.42 1.88 -1.49
CA THR A 94 -4.80 2.16 -1.09
C THR A 94 -4.93 3.38 -0.19
N CYS A 95 -6.05 4.08 -0.31
CA CYS A 95 -6.50 5.09 0.66
C CYS A 95 -7.53 4.51 1.67
N GLY A 96 -7.73 3.18 1.66
CA GLY A 96 -8.73 2.50 2.49
C GLY A 96 -10.16 2.71 2.00
N ALA A 97 -11.09 1.93 2.54
CA ALA A 97 -12.51 2.09 2.25
C ALA A 97 -13.08 3.31 2.99
N ASN A 98 -13.95 4.06 2.33
CA ASN A 98 -14.81 5.01 3.03
C ASN A 98 -16.09 4.28 3.48
N PRO A 99 -16.30 4.04 4.78
CA PRO A 99 -17.42 3.22 5.24
C PRO A 99 -18.81 3.78 4.85
N ALA A 100 -18.90 5.08 4.57
CA ALA A 100 -20.15 5.73 4.20
C ALA A 100 -20.54 5.51 2.73
N THR A 101 -19.57 5.22 1.86
CA THR A 101 -19.80 5.15 0.41
C THR A 101 -19.37 3.82 -0.21
N TYR A 102 -18.46 3.10 0.42
CA TYR A 102 -17.92 1.85 -0.07
C TYR A 102 -19.01 0.85 -0.44
N HIS A 103 -19.03 0.41 -1.69
CA HIS A 103 -20.04 -0.46 -2.28
C HIS A 103 -21.48 0.09 -2.21
N GLN A 104 -21.64 1.41 -2.16
CA GLN A 104 -22.94 2.07 -2.15
C GLN A 104 -23.17 2.85 -3.46
N PRO A 105 -24.44 3.08 -3.87
CA PRO A 105 -24.75 3.94 -5.02
C PRO A 105 -24.28 5.39 -4.87
N THR A 106 -23.93 5.79 -3.66
CA THR A 106 -23.39 7.12 -3.31
C THR A 106 -21.88 7.22 -3.54
N ASP A 107 -21.20 6.13 -3.92
CA ASP A 107 -19.78 6.13 -4.32
C ASP A 107 -19.66 6.63 -5.76
N THR A 108 -19.54 7.94 -5.90
CA THR A 108 -19.59 8.65 -7.17
C THR A 108 -18.26 9.39 -7.44
N PRO A 109 -17.89 9.64 -8.71
CA PRO A 109 -16.62 10.27 -9.07
C PRO A 109 -16.35 11.64 -8.46
N ASP A 110 -17.39 12.38 -8.08
CA ASP A 110 -17.28 13.69 -7.44
C ASP A 110 -16.72 13.64 -6.00
N LEU A 111 -16.67 12.45 -5.40
CA LEU A 111 -16.00 12.21 -4.13
C LEU A 111 -14.48 12.08 -4.26
N LEU A 112 -13.96 11.92 -5.47
CA LEU A 112 -12.54 11.78 -5.72
C LEU A 112 -11.86 13.16 -5.75
N ASN A 113 -10.63 13.19 -5.27
CA ASN A 113 -9.74 14.33 -5.38
C ASN A 113 -8.78 14.12 -6.56
N PRO A 114 -8.97 14.86 -7.68
CA PRO A 114 -8.12 14.70 -8.87
C PRO A 114 -6.64 14.95 -8.61
N ALA A 115 -6.30 15.92 -7.75
CA ALA A 115 -4.90 16.19 -7.41
C ALA A 115 -4.28 15.00 -6.67
N ARG A 116 -5.07 14.37 -5.79
CA ARG A 116 -4.65 13.15 -5.08
C ARG A 116 -4.41 11.98 -6.02
N LEU A 117 -5.27 11.81 -7.03
CA LEU A 117 -5.08 10.79 -8.05
C LEU A 117 -3.77 11.01 -8.82
N VAL A 118 -3.48 12.24 -9.25
CA VAL A 118 -2.23 12.59 -9.93
C VAL A 118 -1.02 12.25 -9.04
N GLU A 119 -1.00 12.72 -7.79
CA GLU A 119 0.10 12.40 -6.86
C GLU A 119 0.26 10.90 -6.63
N THR A 120 -0.85 10.15 -6.58
CA THR A 120 -0.80 8.68 -6.44
C THR A 120 -0.19 8.02 -7.67
N VAL A 121 -0.55 8.47 -8.87
CA VAL A 121 0.04 7.97 -10.12
C VAL A 121 1.53 8.30 -10.20
N ASP A 122 1.91 9.52 -9.82
CA ASP A 122 3.32 9.94 -9.79
C ASP A 122 4.14 9.10 -8.79
N LEU A 123 3.58 8.80 -7.63
CA LEU A 123 4.22 7.91 -6.66
C LEU A 123 4.36 6.49 -7.22
N ALA A 124 3.31 5.98 -7.85
CA ALA A 124 3.33 4.64 -8.44
C ALA A 124 4.36 4.52 -9.56
N GLU A 125 4.45 5.53 -10.44
CA GLU A 125 5.48 5.54 -11.49
C GLU A 125 6.89 5.46 -10.89
N ARG A 126 7.14 6.20 -9.81
CA ARG A 126 8.44 6.14 -9.12
C ARG A 126 8.71 4.78 -8.49
N LEU A 127 7.70 4.20 -7.82
CA LEU A 127 7.82 2.85 -7.24
C LEU A 127 8.12 1.81 -8.30
N ILE A 128 7.45 1.86 -9.46
CA ILE A 128 7.68 0.93 -10.57
C ILE A 128 9.08 1.10 -11.16
N ARG A 129 9.51 2.35 -11.41
CA ARG A 129 10.85 2.63 -11.96
C ARG A 129 11.96 2.21 -10.99
N GLU A 130 11.77 2.41 -9.71
CA GLU A 130 12.73 1.98 -8.71
C GLU A 130 12.75 0.45 -8.62
N ALA A 131 11.59 -0.20 -8.58
CA ALA A 131 11.49 -1.65 -8.57
C ALA A 131 12.19 -2.32 -9.77
N ASP A 132 12.16 -1.69 -10.95
CA ASP A 132 12.84 -2.18 -12.17
C ASP A 132 14.38 -2.23 -12.01
N THR A 133 14.94 -1.54 -11.02
CA THR A 133 16.37 -1.56 -10.73
C THR A 133 16.79 -2.61 -9.69
N HIS A 134 15.83 -3.32 -9.09
CA HIS A 134 16.05 -4.30 -8.03
C HIS A 134 15.82 -5.73 -8.52
N PRO A 135 16.61 -6.70 -8.06
CA PRO A 135 16.51 -8.09 -8.52
C PRO A 135 15.44 -8.88 -7.74
N PHE A 136 14.18 -8.46 -7.80
CA PHE A 136 13.11 -9.21 -7.15
C PHE A 136 13.15 -10.70 -7.55
N GLY A 137 13.11 -11.56 -6.53
CA GLY A 137 12.95 -13.00 -6.64
C GLY A 137 11.51 -13.44 -6.36
N PRO A 138 11.28 -14.72 -6.10
CA PRO A 138 10.00 -15.21 -5.60
C PRO A 138 9.58 -14.52 -4.31
N LEU A 139 8.28 -14.49 -4.03
CA LEU A 139 7.75 -13.95 -2.78
C LEU A 139 8.40 -14.63 -1.58
N GLU A 140 8.97 -13.84 -0.70
CA GLU A 140 9.55 -14.25 0.57
C GLU A 140 9.19 -13.22 1.65
N GLU A 141 8.35 -13.63 2.61
CA GLU A 141 7.87 -12.72 3.65
C GLU A 141 8.96 -12.35 4.67
N HIS A 142 9.07 -11.06 4.96
CA HIS A 142 10.02 -10.49 5.93
C HIS A 142 9.28 -9.75 7.05
N ASP A 143 9.90 -9.66 8.22
CA ASP A 143 9.39 -8.80 9.30
C ASP A 143 9.69 -7.33 9.00
N THR A 144 8.65 -6.58 8.68
CA THR A 144 8.71 -5.14 8.37
C THR A 144 8.31 -4.24 9.55
N THR A 145 8.09 -4.79 10.74
CA THR A 145 7.54 -4.03 11.89
C THR A 145 8.32 -2.75 12.19
N GLU A 146 9.65 -2.81 12.17
CA GLU A 146 10.51 -1.64 12.43
C GLU A 146 10.41 -0.60 11.29
N PHE A 147 10.37 -1.06 10.04
CA PHE A 147 10.21 -0.22 8.86
C PHE A 147 8.84 0.47 8.87
N ASP A 148 7.77 -0.28 9.07
CA ASP A 148 6.40 0.22 9.13
C ASP A 148 6.24 1.28 10.22
N GLY A 149 6.82 1.01 11.37
CA GLY A 149 6.82 1.96 12.49
C GLY A 149 7.55 3.26 12.20
N ARG A 150 8.72 3.20 11.56
CA ARG A 150 9.42 4.42 11.11
C ARG A 150 8.58 5.21 10.12
N ASN A 151 7.91 4.53 9.20
CA ASN A 151 7.03 5.15 8.22
C ASN A 151 5.82 5.81 8.88
N ALA A 152 5.21 5.15 9.87
CA ALA A 152 4.11 5.71 10.66
C ALA A 152 4.53 6.98 11.42
N LEU A 153 5.67 6.96 12.08
CA LEU A 153 6.18 8.13 12.80
C LEU A 153 6.47 9.32 11.87
N ARG A 154 7.00 9.07 10.68
CA ARG A 154 7.22 10.10 9.66
C ARG A 154 5.89 10.67 9.13
N ALA A 155 4.94 9.80 8.80
CA ALA A 155 3.62 10.20 8.31
C ALA A 155 2.85 11.05 9.32
N ALA A 156 2.92 10.69 10.61
CA ALA A 156 2.27 11.41 11.69
C ALA A 156 2.88 12.81 11.95
N GLY A 157 4.12 13.06 11.53
CA GLY A 157 4.78 14.35 11.74
C GLY A 157 4.76 14.79 13.21
N PRO A 158 4.23 16.01 13.53
CA PRO A 158 4.15 16.48 14.91
C PRO A 158 3.30 15.57 15.84
N ALA A 159 2.29 14.88 15.28
CA ALA A 159 1.42 13.97 16.03
C ALA A 159 2.12 12.64 16.42
N ARG A 160 3.36 12.41 16.00
CA ARG A 160 4.14 11.20 16.34
C ARG A 160 4.20 10.89 17.84
N VAL A 161 4.07 11.92 18.70
CA VAL A 161 4.03 11.75 20.15
C VAL A 161 2.87 10.85 20.58
N LEU A 162 1.75 10.91 19.87
CA LEU A 162 0.58 10.06 20.11
C LEU A 162 0.81 8.59 19.75
N LEU A 163 1.79 8.31 18.90
CA LEU A 163 2.16 6.96 18.48
C LEU A 163 3.22 6.32 19.40
N GLY A 164 3.54 6.94 20.55
CA GLY A 164 4.39 6.34 21.56
C GLY A 164 5.91 6.42 21.31
N GLY A 165 6.35 7.09 20.25
CA GLY A 165 7.76 7.48 20.03
C GLY A 165 8.73 6.37 19.58
N SER A 166 8.39 5.08 19.67
CA SER A 166 9.21 4.01 19.11
C SER A 166 8.55 3.38 17.87
N PRO A 167 9.34 2.94 16.86
CA PRO A 167 8.80 2.34 15.65
C PRO A 167 7.88 1.14 15.92
N ALA A 168 8.26 0.21 16.77
CA ALA A 168 7.46 -0.97 17.07
C ALA A 168 6.09 -0.63 17.71
N VAL A 169 6.04 0.42 18.56
CA VAL A 169 4.78 0.89 19.15
C VAL A 169 3.94 1.61 18.11
N ALA A 170 4.56 2.44 17.28
CA ALA A 170 3.89 3.15 16.19
C ALA A 170 3.30 2.18 15.16
N ALA A 171 4.03 1.14 14.77
CA ALA A 171 3.53 0.09 13.88
C ALA A 171 2.26 -0.57 14.45
N ARG A 172 2.28 -0.99 15.71
CA ARG A 172 1.11 -1.61 16.35
C ARG A 172 -0.10 -0.69 16.41
N ALA A 173 0.11 0.60 16.68
CA ALA A 173 -0.96 1.59 16.69
C ALA A 173 -1.60 1.74 15.30
N VAL A 174 -0.78 1.82 14.25
CA VAL A 174 -1.26 1.90 12.86
C VAL A 174 -1.96 0.61 12.44
N TYR A 175 -1.43 -0.56 12.80
CA TYR A 175 -2.08 -1.84 12.50
C TYR A 175 -3.47 -1.94 13.15
N GLY A 176 -3.58 -1.50 14.42
CA GLY A 176 -4.87 -1.45 15.10
C GLY A 176 -5.88 -0.48 14.46
N LEU A 177 -5.43 0.65 13.93
CA LEU A 177 -6.29 1.58 13.19
C LEU A 177 -6.67 1.00 11.82
N ALA A 178 -5.71 0.45 11.08
CA ALA A 178 -5.94 -0.10 9.75
C ALA A 178 -6.94 -1.26 9.79
N SER A 179 -6.86 -2.15 10.79
CA SER A 179 -7.80 -3.27 10.95
C SER A 179 -9.25 -2.86 11.21
N GLN A 180 -9.52 -1.57 11.48
CA GLN A 180 -10.87 -1.04 11.64
C GLN A 180 -11.43 -0.44 10.34
N LEU A 181 -10.60 -0.29 9.31
CA LEU A 181 -10.97 0.29 8.01
C LEU A 181 -11.32 -0.78 6.96
N TYR A 182 -11.13 -2.03 7.31
CA TYR A 182 -11.41 -3.22 6.50
C TYR A 182 -12.19 -4.26 7.31
#